data_e95b7b006cc9c9f01a432c09c7de20c9
#
_entry.id   e95b7b006cc9c9f01a432c09c7de20c9
#
_cell.length_a   1.000
_cell.length_b   1.000
_cell.length_c   1.000
_cell.angle_alpha   90.00
_cell.angle_beta   90.00
_cell.angle_gamma   90.00
#
_symmetry.space_group_name_H-M   'P 1'
#
loop_
_entity.id
_entity.type
_entity.pdbx_description
1 polymer ?
#
loop_
_entity_poly.entity_id
_entity_poly.type
_entity_poly.pdbx_seq_one_letter_code
_entity_poly.pdbx_strand_id
1 'polypeptide(L)'
;LLTQQIGAILDEISNLKVTMCNVFIDKKNPLASITTSISKKAYTNKPLILIDDVLNSGTTLIYGVKHFLEVPLKRFKTAVLVNRNHKKYPIKADFKGISLSTSIKEHVQVEFSKKNEAVAYLI
;
A
#
# COMPACT_ATOMS: atom_id res chain seq x y z
N LEU A 1 7.68 5.54 3.76
CA LEU A 1 8.55 6.28 2.81
C LEU A 1 7.97 6.33 1.40
N LEU A 2 7.50 5.20 0.88
CA LEU A 2 6.89 5.17 -0.46
C LEU A 2 5.66 6.08 -0.51
N THR A 3 4.79 6.00 0.48
CA THR A 3 3.59 6.84 0.56
C THR A 3 3.96 8.32 0.61
N GLN A 4 4.98 8.68 1.37
CA GLN A 4 5.48 10.06 1.45
C GLN A 4 6.00 10.56 0.12
N GLN A 5 6.74 9.73 -0.62
CA GLN A 5 7.27 10.08 -1.94
C GLN A 5 6.14 10.30 -2.96
N ILE A 6 5.16 9.41 -2.97
CA ILE A 6 4.00 9.54 -3.87
C ILE A 6 3.18 10.78 -3.50
N GLY A 7 2.97 11.03 -2.21
CA GLY A 7 2.26 12.22 -1.74
C GLY A 7 2.94 13.52 -2.18
N ALA A 8 4.27 13.59 -2.08
CA ALA A 8 5.03 14.75 -2.52
C ALA A 8 4.89 14.99 -4.03
N ILE A 9 4.92 13.92 -4.84
CA ILE A 9 4.73 14.02 -6.29
C ILE A 9 3.32 14.52 -6.62
N LEU A 10 2.30 14.01 -5.94
CA LEU A 10 0.92 14.44 -6.15
C LEU A 10 0.72 15.93 -5.79
N ASP A 11 1.38 16.41 -4.75
CA ASP A 11 1.34 17.83 -4.39
C ASP A 11 1.96 18.71 -5.49
N GLU A 12 3.01 18.24 -6.16
CA GLU A 12 3.67 18.98 -7.24
C GLU A 12 2.86 19.03 -8.53
N ILE A 13 2.22 17.91 -8.90
CA ILE A 13 1.56 17.76 -10.21
C ILE A 13 0.06 18.02 -10.21
N SER A 14 -0.53 18.24 -9.04
CA SER A 14 -1.98 18.44 -8.92
C SER A 14 -2.31 19.48 -7.85
N ASN A 15 -3.57 19.94 -7.87
CA ASN A 15 -4.11 20.83 -6.84
C ASN A 15 -4.71 20.05 -5.66
N LEU A 16 -4.46 18.75 -5.58
CA LEU A 16 -4.99 17.89 -4.53
C LEU A 16 -4.27 18.14 -3.21
N LYS A 17 -5.06 18.26 -2.14
CA LYS A 17 -4.51 18.32 -0.79
C LYS A 17 -4.37 16.89 -0.27
N VAL A 18 -3.13 16.45 -0.05
CA VAL A 18 -2.82 15.09 0.39
C VAL A 18 -2.71 15.05 1.91
N THR A 19 -3.44 14.13 2.54
CA THR A 19 -3.32 13.83 3.96
C THR A 19 -2.71 12.43 4.10
N MET A 20 -1.64 12.33 4.89
CA MET A 20 -0.93 11.08 5.10
C MET A 20 -1.55 10.28 6.24
N CYS A 21 -1.61 8.96 6.07
CA CYS A 21 -2.10 8.04 7.09
C CYS A 21 -1.21 6.81 7.13
N ASN A 22 -0.72 6.46 8.32
CA ASN A 22 -0.01 5.20 8.53
C ASN A 22 -0.99 4.13 9.01
N VAL A 23 -0.83 2.92 8.48
CA VAL A 23 -1.66 1.76 8.82
C VAL A 23 -0.78 0.73 9.53
N PHE A 24 -1.24 0.27 10.69
CA PHE A 24 -0.52 -0.70 11.51
C PHE A 24 -1.25 -2.04 11.43
N ILE A 25 -0.65 -3.00 10.70
CA ILE A 25 -1.16 -4.35 10.51
C ILE A 25 -0.13 -5.35 11.03
N ASP A 26 -0.58 -6.30 11.86
CA ASP A 26 0.24 -7.46 12.22
C ASP A 26 0.23 -8.46 11.06
N LYS A 27 1.31 -8.53 10.32
CA LYS A 27 1.43 -9.43 9.16
C LYS A 27 1.37 -10.91 9.54
N LYS A 28 1.71 -11.26 10.78
CA LYS A 28 1.63 -12.63 11.29
C LYS A 28 0.23 -13.00 11.75
N ASN A 29 -0.56 -12.02 12.17
CA ASN A 29 -1.94 -12.22 12.60
C ASN A 29 -2.83 -11.13 11.97
N PRO A 30 -3.21 -11.28 10.70
CA PRO A 30 -4.01 -10.26 10.00
C PRO A 30 -5.42 -10.11 10.55
N LEU A 31 -5.89 -11.06 11.38
CA LEU A 31 -7.19 -10.98 12.06
C LEU A 31 -7.12 -10.08 13.29
N ALA A 32 -5.93 -9.75 13.79
CA ALA A 32 -5.78 -8.79 14.88
C ALA A 32 -6.26 -7.40 14.44
N SER A 33 -6.61 -6.57 15.42
CA SER A 33 -7.11 -5.22 15.18
C SER A 33 -6.09 -4.39 14.38
N ILE A 34 -6.56 -3.77 13.31
CA ILE A 34 -5.78 -2.83 12.52
C ILE A 34 -6.03 -1.43 13.05
N THR A 35 -4.96 -0.65 13.21
CA THR A 35 -5.04 0.74 13.64
C THR A 35 -4.45 1.67 12.60
N THR A 36 -4.89 2.91 12.62
CA THR A 36 -4.43 3.95 11.70
C THR A 36 -3.98 5.18 12.48
N SER A 37 -3.08 5.96 11.90
CA SER A 37 -2.57 7.19 12.53
C SER A 37 -3.59 8.33 12.55
N ILE A 38 -4.65 8.23 11.77
CA ILE A 38 -5.75 9.20 11.74
C ILE A 38 -7.08 8.50 12.05
N SER A 39 -8.07 9.26 12.52
CA SER A 39 -9.38 8.71 12.85
C SER A 39 -10.21 8.38 11.61
N LYS A 40 -11.21 7.52 11.76
CA LYS A 40 -12.14 7.17 10.68
C LYS A 40 -12.84 8.40 10.10
N LYS A 41 -13.15 9.40 10.92
CA LYS A 41 -13.78 10.65 10.48
C LYS A 41 -12.92 11.40 9.47
N ALA A 42 -11.60 11.28 9.57
CA ALA A 42 -10.68 12.00 8.70
C ALA A 42 -10.73 11.51 7.25
N TYR A 43 -11.08 10.24 7.01
CA TYR A 43 -11.15 9.68 5.65
C TYR A 43 -12.55 9.26 5.20
N THR A 44 -13.57 9.28 6.07
CA THR A 44 -14.95 8.94 5.70
C THR A 44 -15.46 9.85 4.59
N ASN A 45 -16.07 9.24 3.56
CA ASN A 45 -16.59 9.92 2.36
C ASN A 45 -15.55 10.67 1.52
N LYS A 46 -14.27 10.33 1.70
CA LYS A 46 -13.16 10.92 0.95
C LYS A 46 -12.49 9.90 0.04
N PRO A 47 -11.78 10.34 -1.01
CA PRO A 47 -10.94 9.45 -1.80
C PRO A 47 -9.78 8.94 -0.96
N LEU A 48 -9.44 7.65 -1.13
CA LEU A 48 -8.35 7.00 -0.39
C LEU A 48 -7.51 6.15 -1.33
N ILE A 49 -6.20 6.19 -1.15
CA ILE A 49 -5.26 5.30 -1.84
C ILE A 49 -4.49 4.53 -0.79
N LEU A 50 -4.62 3.20 -0.82
CA LEU A 50 -3.83 2.30 0.03
C LEU A 50 -2.58 1.88 -0.71
N ILE A 51 -1.41 2.11 -0.10
CA ILE A 51 -0.11 1.91 -0.71
C ILE A 51 0.69 0.88 0.07
N ASP A 52 1.26 -0.09 -0.62
CA ASP A 52 2.21 -1.05 -0.07
C ASP A 52 3.42 -1.16 -1.01
N ASP A 53 4.55 -1.63 -0.49
CA ASP A 53 5.76 -1.77 -1.30
C ASP A 53 5.71 -3.02 -2.18
N VAL A 54 5.37 -4.18 -1.62
CA VAL A 54 5.36 -5.46 -2.36
C VAL A 54 4.04 -6.18 -2.19
N LEU A 55 3.37 -6.47 -3.30
CA LEU A 55 2.21 -7.35 -3.34
C LEU A 55 2.69 -8.79 -3.54
N ASN A 56 2.69 -9.55 -2.45
CA ASN A 56 3.11 -10.95 -2.43
C ASN A 56 1.88 -11.87 -2.40
N SER A 57 1.51 -12.38 -1.23
CA SER A 57 0.32 -13.22 -1.07
C SER A 57 -0.99 -12.44 -1.20
N GLY A 58 -0.96 -11.14 -1.00
CA GLY A 58 -2.13 -10.28 -0.95
C GLY A 58 -2.76 -10.15 0.43
N THR A 59 -2.21 -10.83 1.45
CA THR A 59 -2.76 -10.83 2.81
C THR A 59 -2.82 -9.42 3.37
N THR A 60 -1.71 -8.70 3.39
CA THR A 60 -1.64 -7.35 3.94
C THR A 60 -2.58 -6.40 3.21
N LEU A 61 -2.58 -6.46 1.89
CA LEU A 61 -3.40 -5.57 1.07
C LEU A 61 -4.89 -5.82 1.26
N ILE A 62 -5.33 -7.10 1.23
CA ILE A 62 -6.76 -7.42 1.34
C ILE A 62 -7.32 -7.10 2.73
N TYR A 63 -6.56 -7.35 3.80
CA TYR A 63 -7.01 -6.98 5.14
C TYR A 63 -6.97 -5.48 5.38
N GLY A 64 -6.03 -4.76 4.75
CA GLY A 64 -6.04 -3.30 4.71
C GLY A 64 -7.28 -2.75 4.01
N VAL A 65 -7.62 -3.30 2.85
CA VAL A 65 -8.85 -2.93 2.13
C VAL A 65 -10.08 -3.18 3.00
N LYS A 66 -10.17 -4.35 3.62
CA LYS A 66 -11.28 -4.69 4.52
C LYS A 66 -11.43 -3.67 5.64
N HIS A 67 -10.33 -3.26 6.24
CA HIS A 67 -10.36 -2.29 7.35
C HIS A 67 -10.95 -0.95 6.90
N PHE A 68 -10.49 -0.41 5.78
CA PHE A 68 -10.97 0.87 5.28
C PHE A 68 -12.39 0.82 4.76
N LEU A 69 -12.90 -0.35 4.41
CA LEU A 69 -14.29 -0.53 3.98
C LEU A 69 -15.31 -0.53 5.13
N GLU A 70 -14.87 -0.38 6.37
CA GLU A 70 -15.76 -0.20 7.52
C GLU A 70 -16.52 1.14 7.48
N VAL A 71 -16.07 2.08 6.67
CA VAL A 71 -16.74 3.37 6.46
C VAL A 71 -16.92 3.61 4.96
N PRO A 72 -17.93 4.42 4.55
CA PRO A 72 -18.10 4.76 3.15
C PRO A 72 -16.94 5.64 2.67
N LEU A 73 -16.44 5.36 1.47
CA LEU A 73 -15.38 6.12 0.81
C LEU A 73 -15.90 6.67 -0.50
N LYS A 74 -15.48 7.87 -0.86
CA LYS A 74 -15.85 8.46 -2.15
C LYS A 74 -15.23 7.68 -3.30
N ARG A 75 -13.99 7.23 -3.14
CA ARG A 75 -13.25 6.42 -4.10
C ARG A 75 -12.13 5.70 -3.36
N PHE A 76 -11.86 4.46 -3.76
CA PHE A 76 -10.79 3.69 -3.13
C PHE A 76 -9.95 3.02 -4.21
N LYS A 77 -8.64 3.27 -4.17
CA LYS A 77 -7.66 2.68 -5.07
C LYS A 77 -6.50 2.08 -4.28
N THR A 78 -5.81 1.13 -4.89
CA THR A 78 -4.63 0.50 -4.31
C THR A 78 -3.44 0.69 -5.23
N ALA A 79 -2.25 0.84 -4.64
CA ALA A 79 -1.00 1.01 -5.37
C ALA A 79 0.11 0.21 -4.70
N VAL A 80 0.93 -0.46 -5.50
CA VAL A 80 2.09 -1.20 -5.02
C VAL A 80 3.29 -0.91 -5.91
N LEU A 81 4.49 -0.97 -5.35
CA LEU A 81 5.71 -0.78 -6.12
C LEU A 81 6.03 -2.04 -6.94
N VAL A 82 5.95 -3.21 -6.32
CA VAL A 82 6.28 -4.50 -6.96
C VAL A 82 5.14 -5.49 -6.77
N ASN A 83 4.69 -6.10 -7.87
CA ASN A 83 3.71 -7.19 -7.86
C ASN A 83 4.43 -8.50 -8.22
N ARG A 84 4.38 -9.50 -7.33
CA ARG A 84 5.08 -10.79 -7.49
C ARG A 84 4.24 -11.91 -8.11
N ASN A 85 2.93 -11.75 -8.23
CA ASN A 85 2.01 -12.78 -8.73
C ASN A 85 1.94 -14.07 -7.89
N HIS A 86 2.30 -14.03 -6.62
CA HIS A 86 2.19 -15.16 -5.69
C HIS A 86 0.96 -15.06 -4.80
N LYS A 87 -0.18 -14.68 -5.37
CA LYS A 87 -1.38 -14.34 -4.60
C LYS A 87 -2.04 -15.55 -3.98
N LYS A 88 -2.34 -15.45 -2.69
CA LYS A 88 -3.19 -16.36 -1.93
C LYS A 88 -4.64 -15.85 -1.90
N TYR A 89 -4.83 -14.55 -2.00
CA TYR A 89 -6.12 -13.88 -1.92
C TYR A 89 -6.50 -13.22 -3.26
N PRO A 90 -7.81 -13.09 -3.55
CA PRO A 90 -8.30 -12.51 -4.81
C PRO A 90 -8.23 -10.99 -4.79
N ILE A 91 -7.03 -10.45 -4.87
CA ILE A 91 -6.81 -9.01 -4.87
C ILE A 91 -5.79 -8.61 -5.93
N LYS A 92 -6.03 -7.49 -6.57
CA LYS A 92 -5.10 -6.85 -7.52
C LYS A 92 -4.91 -5.40 -7.10
N ALA A 93 -3.71 -4.88 -7.34
CA ALA A 93 -3.48 -3.44 -7.20
C ALA A 93 -3.97 -2.71 -8.46
N ASP A 94 -4.58 -1.55 -8.26
CA ASP A 94 -4.99 -0.68 -9.38
C ASP A 94 -3.78 -0.10 -10.09
N PHE A 95 -2.75 0.24 -9.33
CA PHE A 95 -1.49 0.78 -9.84
C PHE A 95 -0.33 -0.06 -9.34
N LYS A 96 0.58 -0.39 -10.23
CA LYS A 96 1.79 -1.17 -9.89
C LYS A 96 2.98 -0.61 -10.66
N GLY A 97 4.12 -0.52 -9.98
CA GLY A 97 5.35 -0.08 -10.60
C GLY A 97 5.88 -1.13 -11.57
N ILE A 98 6.08 -2.35 -11.09
CA ILE A 98 6.58 -3.46 -11.88
C ILE A 98 5.93 -4.77 -11.44
N SER A 99 5.70 -5.67 -12.39
CA SER A 99 5.29 -7.05 -12.11
C SER A 99 6.45 -7.99 -12.38
N LEU A 100 6.74 -8.87 -11.42
CA LEU A 100 7.81 -9.86 -11.52
C LEU A 100 7.24 -11.26 -11.36
N SER A 101 7.69 -12.15 -12.23
CA SER A 101 7.44 -13.59 -12.08
C SER A 101 8.63 -14.17 -11.31
N THR A 102 8.42 -14.47 -10.02
CA THR A 102 9.47 -14.95 -9.12
C THR A 102 9.10 -16.30 -8.54
N SER A 103 10.11 -17.05 -8.06
CA SER A 103 9.86 -18.30 -7.33
C SER A 103 9.46 -17.99 -5.88
N ILE A 104 8.85 -18.99 -5.21
CA ILE A 104 8.47 -18.87 -3.78
C ILE A 104 9.69 -18.63 -2.89
N LYS A 105 10.85 -19.16 -3.28
CA LYS A 105 12.09 -19.03 -2.50
C LYS A 105 12.79 -17.69 -2.67
N GLU A 106 12.42 -16.93 -3.69
CA GLU A 106 12.99 -15.62 -3.93
C GLU A 106 12.22 -14.56 -3.14
N HIS A 107 12.92 -13.51 -2.74
CA HIS A 107 12.33 -12.39 -2.02
C HIS A 107 12.63 -11.08 -2.74
N VAL A 108 11.66 -10.18 -2.73
CA VAL A 108 11.85 -8.80 -3.18
C VAL A 108 12.05 -7.94 -1.96
N GLN A 109 13.17 -7.23 -1.94
CA GLN A 109 13.48 -6.28 -0.88
C GLN A 109 13.52 -4.88 -1.47
N VAL A 110 12.83 -3.96 -0.78
CA VAL A 110 12.79 -2.54 -1.15
C VAL A 110 13.54 -1.77 -0.09
N GLU A 111 14.50 -0.96 -0.50
CA GLU A 111 15.29 -0.12 0.40
C GLU A 111 15.14 1.35 0.05
N PHE A 112 14.98 2.17 1.09
CA PHE A 112 14.88 3.62 0.99
C PHE A 112 16.03 4.27 1.79
N SER A 113 17.24 3.75 1.63
CA SER A 113 18.38 4.07 2.48
C SER A 113 18.92 5.49 2.30
N LYS A 114 18.65 6.13 1.16
CA LYS A 114 19.12 7.48 0.85
C LYS A 114 17.98 8.37 0.43
N LYS A 115 18.11 9.68 0.72
CA LYS A 115 17.16 10.67 0.28
C LYS A 115 17.05 10.66 -1.26
N ASN A 116 15.84 10.51 -1.77
CA ASN A 116 15.52 10.43 -3.20
C ASN A 116 16.08 9.20 -3.93
N GLU A 117 16.63 8.23 -3.20
CA GLU A 117 17.05 6.94 -3.75
C GLU A 117 16.24 5.82 -3.12
N ALA A 118 15.62 5.00 -3.95
CA ALA A 118 14.94 3.79 -3.55
C ALA A 118 15.37 2.66 -4.49
N VAL A 119 15.65 1.50 -3.92
CA VAL A 119 16.09 0.32 -4.68
C VAL A 119 15.22 -0.86 -4.31
N ALA A 120 14.77 -1.60 -5.31
CA ALA A 120 14.12 -2.88 -5.13
C ALA A 120 14.99 -3.96 -5.79
N TYR A 121 15.26 -5.03 -5.07
CA TYR A 121 16.06 -6.12 -5.59
C TYR A 121 15.56 -7.48 -5.15
N LEU A 122 15.92 -8.48 -5.93
CA LEU A 122 15.56 -9.87 -5.70
C LEU A 122 16.66 -10.56 -4.88
N ILE A 123 16.26 -11.24 -3.85
CA ILE A 123 17.18 -12.00 -3.00
C ILE A 123 16.94 -13.49 -3.20
#